data_ac5e048987e45ca414447c4d2c141bce
#
_entry.id   ac5e048987e45ca414447c4d2c141bce
#
_cell.length_a   1.000
_cell.length_b   1.000
_cell.length_c   1.000
_cell.angle_alpha   90.00
_cell.angle_beta   90.00
_cell.angle_gamma   90.00
#
_symmetry.space_group_name_H-M   'P 1'
#
loop_
_entity.id
_entity.type
_entity.pdbx_description
1 polymer ?
#
loop_
_entity_poly.entity_id
_entity_poly.type
_entity_poly.pdbx_seq_one_letter_code
_entity_poly.pdbx_strand_id
1 'polypeptide(L)'
;GYIKKVDYYIWKEACNFLKRCEQAGIKNCPVSVNVSRLHLTDTVFMDYLAQTIHEAGIPKEQLELEITETIGDEQISNMAELLKHQGYKLLMDDFGSGYSSLNILLETPFDVIKLDKKFMENMMVSEKGRLILEYVVAMADKLGLELLAEGVETEEQVKLLRKIGCDNVQGYYYAKPMPVEDFFELLQKDRQSINSL
;
A
#
# COMPACT_ATOMS: atom_id res chain seq x y z
N GLY A 1 2.15 -14.16 19.87
CA GLY A 1 2.67 -15.14 19.12
C GLY A 1 2.18 -15.52 17.72
N TYR A 2 0.87 -15.76 17.48
CA TYR A 2 0.44 -16.25 16.16
C TYR A 2 0.54 -15.19 15.07
N ILE A 3 0.23 -13.92 15.35
CA ILE A 3 0.24 -12.83 14.38
C ILE A 3 1.62 -12.70 13.73
N LYS A 4 2.69 -12.62 14.52
CA LYS A 4 4.06 -12.54 13.96
C LYS A 4 4.40 -13.69 13.01
N LYS A 5 3.91 -14.91 13.27
CA LYS A 5 4.14 -16.07 12.40
C LYS A 5 3.37 -15.96 11.08
N VAL A 6 2.15 -15.42 11.14
CA VAL A 6 1.34 -15.17 9.95
C VAL A 6 1.99 -14.10 9.09
N ASP A 7 2.44 -12.99 9.68
CA ASP A 7 3.12 -11.92 8.95
C ASP A 7 4.39 -12.45 8.25
N TYR A 8 5.24 -13.19 8.96
CA TYR A 8 6.44 -13.81 8.37
C TYR A 8 6.12 -14.75 7.20
N TYR A 9 5.05 -15.54 7.33
CA TYR A 9 4.59 -16.40 6.25
C TYR A 9 4.14 -15.59 5.03
N ILE A 10 3.31 -14.55 5.24
CA ILE A 10 2.80 -13.69 4.17
C ILE A 10 3.94 -12.95 3.48
N TRP A 11 4.90 -12.39 4.22
CA TRP A 11 6.07 -11.71 3.64
C TRP A 11 6.89 -12.64 2.75
N LYS A 12 7.09 -13.88 3.19
CA LYS A 12 7.79 -14.89 2.40
C LYS A 12 7.02 -15.24 1.12
N GLU A 13 5.71 -15.42 1.20
CA GLU A 13 4.88 -15.71 0.02
C GLU A 13 4.84 -14.52 -0.95
N ALA A 14 4.77 -13.28 -0.45
CA ALA A 14 4.87 -12.09 -1.28
C ALA A 14 6.22 -12.01 -2.02
N CYS A 15 7.33 -12.26 -1.32
CA CYS A 15 8.67 -12.32 -1.94
C CYS A 15 8.78 -13.44 -3.00
N ASN A 16 8.22 -14.62 -2.74
CA ASN A 16 8.18 -15.72 -3.70
C ASN A 16 7.37 -15.37 -4.95
N PHE A 17 6.25 -14.68 -4.77
CA PHE A 17 5.42 -14.20 -5.88
C PHE A 17 6.16 -13.16 -6.72
N LEU A 18 6.79 -12.17 -6.09
CA LEU A 18 7.59 -11.15 -6.77
C LEU A 18 8.74 -11.77 -7.57
N LYS A 19 9.44 -12.76 -7.01
CA LYS A 19 10.46 -13.52 -7.73
C LYS A 19 9.91 -14.22 -8.98
N ARG A 20 8.73 -14.84 -8.90
CA ARG A 20 8.05 -15.43 -10.05
C ARG A 20 7.72 -14.40 -11.12
N CYS A 21 7.22 -13.23 -10.71
CA CYS A 21 6.92 -12.11 -11.60
C CYS A 21 8.19 -11.66 -12.35
N GLU A 22 9.30 -11.49 -11.63
CA GLU A 22 10.58 -11.11 -12.22
C GLU A 22 11.06 -12.15 -13.23
N GLN A 23 11.04 -13.44 -12.88
CA GLN A 23 11.43 -14.55 -13.77
C GLN A 23 10.55 -14.63 -15.02
N ALA A 24 9.26 -14.28 -14.90
CA ALA A 24 8.35 -14.18 -16.04
C ALA A 24 8.52 -12.86 -16.82
N GLY A 25 9.41 -11.95 -16.38
CA GLY A 25 9.63 -10.65 -16.97
C GLY A 25 8.48 -9.67 -16.75
N ILE A 26 7.62 -9.90 -15.76
CA ILE A 26 6.61 -8.95 -15.28
C ILE A 26 7.36 -7.95 -14.40
N LYS A 27 7.41 -6.70 -14.84
CA LYS A 27 8.12 -5.63 -14.14
C LYS A 27 7.12 -4.65 -13.50
N ASN A 28 7.59 -3.92 -12.49
CA ASN A 28 6.82 -2.86 -11.82
C ASN A 28 5.46 -3.32 -11.26
N CYS A 29 5.48 -4.45 -10.56
CA CYS A 29 4.33 -4.98 -9.85
C CYS A 29 4.68 -5.06 -8.35
N PRO A 30 4.81 -3.93 -7.64
CA PRO A 30 5.08 -3.97 -6.20
C PRO A 30 3.93 -4.66 -5.46
N VAL A 31 4.26 -5.32 -4.37
CA VAL A 31 3.29 -5.97 -3.49
C VAL A 31 3.41 -5.34 -2.12
N SER A 32 2.30 -4.88 -1.58
CA SER A 32 2.24 -4.36 -0.22
C SER A 32 1.87 -5.47 0.77
N VAL A 33 2.46 -5.40 1.95
CA VAL A 33 2.23 -6.34 3.04
C VAL A 33 2.04 -5.60 4.36
N ASN A 34 1.10 -6.07 5.16
CA ASN A 34 0.85 -5.50 6.47
C ASN A 34 2.02 -5.77 7.43
N VAL A 35 2.39 -4.75 8.21
CA VAL A 35 3.31 -4.85 9.32
C VAL A 35 2.55 -4.59 10.61
N SER A 36 2.26 -5.66 11.34
CA SER A 36 1.59 -5.56 12.65
C SER A 36 2.42 -4.69 13.61
N ARG A 37 1.75 -3.85 14.39
CA ARG A 37 2.37 -3.05 15.47
C ARG A 37 3.24 -3.86 16.42
N LEU A 38 3.00 -5.17 16.55
CA LEU A 38 3.81 -6.06 17.38
C LEU A 38 5.25 -6.23 16.86
N HIS A 39 5.49 -5.96 15.61
CA HIS A 39 6.82 -5.93 15.02
C HIS A 39 7.52 -4.59 15.26
N LEU A 40 6.77 -3.48 15.27
CA LEU A 40 7.31 -2.13 15.33
C LEU A 40 7.95 -1.79 16.70
N THR A 41 7.81 -2.65 17.70
CA THR A 41 8.47 -2.54 19.01
C THR A 41 9.75 -3.39 19.14
N ASP A 42 10.16 -4.08 18.04
CA ASP A 42 11.23 -5.08 18.07
C ASP A 42 11.96 -5.08 16.71
N THR A 43 13.28 -4.94 16.71
CA THR A 43 14.09 -4.89 15.48
C THR A 43 14.32 -6.26 14.83
N VAL A 44 14.02 -7.35 15.49
CA VAL A 44 14.24 -8.73 14.97
C VAL A 44 13.51 -8.97 13.65
N PHE A 45 12.34 -8.35 13.46
CA PHE A 45 11.61 -8.49 12.21
C PHE A 45 12.35 -7.88 11.01
N MET A 46 13.12 -6.82 11.22
CA MET A 46 13.87 -6.13 10.16
C MET A 46 14.94 -7.05 9.55
N ASP A 47 15.64 -7.80 10.41
CA ASP A 47 16.65 -8.78 9.96
C ASP A 47 15.97 -9.92 9.18
N TYR A 48 14.83 -10.40 9.68
CA TYR A 48 14.05 -11.44 8.99
C TYR A 48 13.55 -10.95 7.62
N LEU A 49 13.02 -9.74 7.56
CA LEU A 49 12.52 -9.13 6.32
C LEU A 49 13.67 -8.95 5.29
N ALA A 50 14.80 -8.39 5.74
CA ALA A 50 15.98 -8.20 4.92
C ALA A 50 16.52 -9.53 4.38
N GLN A 51 16.60 -10.56 5.22
CA GLN A 51 17.01 -11.90 4.83
C GLN A 51 16.04 -12.52 3.81
N THR A 52 14.73 -12.40 4.04
CA THR A 52 13.69 -12.95 3.15
C THR A 52 13.77 -12.33 1.75
N ILE A 53 13.93 -11.01 1.66
CA ILE A 53 14.10 -10.28 0.40
C ILE A 53 15.41 -10.71 -0.30
N HIS A 54 16.50 -10.81 0.46
CA HIS A 54 17.79 -11.25 -0.09
C HIS A 54 17.75 -12.69 -0.64
N GLU A 55 17.14 -13.63 0.09
CA GLU A 55 16.99 -15.02 -0.35
C GLU A 55 16.06 -15.14 -1.58
N ALA A 56 15.07 -14.28 -1.69
CA ALA A 56 14.23 -14.20 -2.89
C ALA A 56 14.99 -13.58 -4.07
N GLY A 57 15.98 -12.73 -3.83
CA GLY A 57 16.74 -12.02 -4.85
C GLY A 57 15.96 -10.92 -5.55
N ILE A 58 14.94 -10.36 -4.90
CA ILE A 58 14.08 -9.29 -5.44
C ILE A 58 14.60 -7.90 -5.02
N PRO A 59 14.33 -6.85 -5.81
CA PRO A 59 14.54 -5.47 -5.38
C PRO A 59 13.66 -5.15 -4.16
N LYS A 60 14.24 -4.48 -3.17
CA LYS A 60 13.56 -4.14 -1.91
C LYS A 60 12.33 -3.25 -2.15
N GLU A 61 12.41 -2.37 -3.10
CA GLU A 61 11.38 -1.41 -3.49
C GLU A 61 10.10 -2.08 -4.03
N GLN A 62 10.19 -3.37 -4.37
CA GLN A 62 9.02 -4.14 -4.82
C GLN A 62 8.19 -4.68 -3.66
N LEU A 63 8.71 -4.71 -2.44
CA LEU A 63 7.95 -5.07 -1.25
C LEU A 63 7.66 -3.81 -0.43
N GLU A 64 6.41 -3.37 -0.45
CA GLU A 64 5.92 -2.19 0.25
C GLU A 64 5.36 -2.59 1.61
N LEU A 65 5.54 -1.74 2.64
CA LEU A 65 5.15 -2.05 4.02
C LEU A 65 3.96 -1.19 4.44
N GLU A 66 2.82 -1.82 4.74
CA GLU A 66 1.61 -1.14 5.21
C GLU A 66 1.58 -1.06 6.73
N ILE A 67 1.41 0.15 7.25
CA ILE A 67 1.28 0.45 8.68
C ILE A 67 -0.05 1.16 8.89
N THR A 68 -0.89 0.62 9.77
CA THR A 68 -2.23 1.17 10.02
C THR A 68 -2.18 2.50 10.78
N GLU A 69 -3.13 3.41 10.49
CA GLU A 69 -3.29 4.73 11.11
C GLU A 69 -3.38 4.71 12.65
N THR A 70 -3.88 3.63 13.25
CA THR A 70 -4.14 3.55 14.70
C THR A 70 -2.89 3.60 15.59
N ILE A 71 -1.74 3.94 15.03
CA ILE A 71 -0.45 3.80 15.67
C ILE A 71 0.21 5.17 15.86
N GLY A 72 -0.29 5.97 16.81
CA GLY A 72 0.32 7.23 17.25
C GLY A 72 1.25 7.01 18.46
N ASP A 73 2.31 6.21 18.32
CA ASP A 73 3.31 5.99 19.36
C ASP A 73 4.69 6.42 18.84
N GLU A 74 5.43 7.20 19.63
CA GLU A 74 6.79 7.65 19.32
C GLU A 74 7.73 6.49 18.91
N GLN A 75 7.53 5.31 19.49
CA GLN A 75 8.32 4.13 19.14
C GLN A 75 8.10 3.68 17.69
N ILE A 76 6.93 3.94 17.16
CA ILE A 76 6.56 3.55 15.80
C ILE A 76 7.12 4.53 14.78
N SER A 77 7.06 5.81 15.09
CA SER A 77 7.70 6.84 14.25
C SER A 77 9.21 6.56 14.14
N ASN A 78 9.88 6.23 15.24
CA ASN A 78 11.29 5.86 15.24
C ASN A 78 11.57 4.60 14.39
N MET A 79 10.69 3.58 14.47
CA MET A 79 10.84 2.37 13.66
C MET A 79 10.58 2.64 12.17
N ALA A 80 9.60 3.46 11.86
CA ALA A 80 9.33 3.87 10.48
C ALA A 80 10.53 4.63 9.88
N GLU A 81 11.17 5.54 10.64
CA GLU A 81 12.40 6.19 10.21
C GLU A 81 13.52 5.19 9.92
N LEU A 82 13.72 4.18 10.79
CA LEU A 82 14.72 3.14 10.56
C LEU A 82 14.43 2.35 9.27
N LEU A 83 13.17 1.98 9.01
CA LEU A 83 12.76 1.30 7.78
C LEU A 83 13.01 2.18 6.56
N LYS A 84 12.70 3.46 6.63
CA LYS A 84 12.98 4.43 5.56
C LYS A 84 14.48 4.56 5.30
N HIS A 85 15.31 4.68 6.34
CA HIS A 85 16.77 4.70 6.18
C HIS A 85 17.32 3.43 5.54
N GLN A 86 16.66 2.31 5.72
CA GLN A 86 17.00 1.07 5.04
C GLN A 86 16.45 1.00 3.60
N GLY A 87 15.68 1.98 3.15
CA GLY A 87 15.16 2.08 1.78
C GLY A 87 13.84 1.35 1.54
N TYR A 88 13.08 1.03 2.59
CA TYR A 88 11.71 0.50 2.42
C TYR A 88 10.74 1.60 2.03
N LYS A 89 9.73 1.27 1.21
CA LYS A 89 8.58 2.12 0.91
C LYS A 89 7.49 1.86 1.95
N LEU A 90 7.03 2.92 2.62
CA LEU A 90 6.04 2.83 3.70
C LEU A 90 4.70 3.39 3.24
N LEU A 91 3.64 2.63 3.49
CA LEU A 91 2.27 2.99 3.18
C LEU A 91 1.48 3.20 4.48
N MET A 92 0.80 4.33 4.60
CA MET A 92 -0.17 4.57 5.65
C MET A 92 -1.50 3.96 5.25
N ASP A 93 -1.92 2.92 5.96
CA ASP A 93 -3.18 2.23 5.71
C ASP A 93 -4.35 2.80 6.51
N ASP A 94 -5.58 2.63 6.01
CA ASP A 94 -6.83 3.06 6.65
C ASP A 94 -6.95 4.57 6.90
N PHE A 95 -6.32 5.44 6.09
CA PHE A 95 -6.39 6.89 6.27
C PHE A 95 -7.85 7.39 6.23
N GLY A 96 -8.22 8.12 7.28
CA GLY A 96 -9.56 8.70 7.45
C GLY A 96 -10.51 7.80 8.23
N SER A 97 -10.08 6.64 8.71
CA SER A 97 -10.86 5.78 9.59
C SER A 97 -10.85 6.26 11.05
N GLY A 98 -9.87 7.07 11.44
CA GLY A 98 -9.64 7.57 12.81
C GLY A 98 -9.53 9.10 12.93
N TYR A 99 -9.24 9.57 14.16
CA TYR A 99 -9.18 11.00 14.49
C TYR A 99 -7.76 11.61 14.40
N SER A 100 -6.73 10.83 14.13
CA SER A 100 -5.33 11.24 14.32
C SER A 100 -4.48 11.26 13.05
N SER A 101 -5.04 10.96 11.89
CA SER A 101 -4.34 10.76 10.61
C SER A 101 -3.32 11.85 10.26
N LEU A 102 -3.68 13.12 10.45
CA LEU A 102 -2.80 14.24 10.10
C LEU A 102 -1.59 14.38 11.04
N ASN A 103 -1.75 14.05 12.33
CA ASN A 103 -0.63 14.11 13.27
C ASN A 103 0.39 13.01 12.96
N ILE A 104 -0.09 11.83 12.60
CA ILE A 104 0.78 10.71 12.24
C ILE A 104 1.58 11.02 10.96
N LEU A 105 0.95 11.69 9.99
CA LEU A 105 1.65 12.15 8.78
C LEU A 105 2.76 13.16 9.07
N LEU A 106 2.66 13.96 10.13
CA LEU A 106 3.71 14.90 10.54
C LEU A 106 4.90 14.18 11.17
N GLU A 107 4.65 13.08 11.87
CA GLU A 107 5.64 12.40 12.72
C GLU A 107 6.28 11.18 12.04
N THR A 108 5.66 10.66 10.98
CA THR A 108 6.07 9.40 10.34
C THR A 108 6.31 9.59 8.85
N PRO A 109 7.49 9.19 8.33
CA PRO A 109 7.90 9.43 6.95
C PRO A 109 7.28 8.42 5.98
N PHE A 110 5.98 8.52 5.74
CA PHE A 110 5.28 7.71 4.74
C PHE A 110 5.62 8.14 3.31
N ASP A 111 5.46 7.24 2.36
CA ASP A 111 5.55 7.48 0.91
C ASP A 111 4.17 7.52 0.25
N VAL A 112 3.24 6.73 0.78
CA VAL A 112 1.90 6.54 0.20
C VAL A 112 0.85 6.66 1.30
N ILE A 113 -0.27 7.29 0.97
CA ILE A 113 -1.49 7.29 1.78
C ILE A 113 -2.53 6.42 1.08
N LYS A 114 -3.09 5.43 1.78
CA LYS A 114 -4.21 4.62 1.33
C LYS A 114 -5.50 5.15 1.94
N LEU A 115 -6.37 5.71 1.10
CA LEU A 115 -7.68 6.22 1.53
C LEU A 115 -8.62 5.04 1.81
N ASP A 116 -9.10 4.93 3.04
CA ASP A 116 -10.04 3.88 3.45
C ASP A 116 -11.34 3.93 2.64
N LYS A 117 -11.90 2.75 2.34
CA LYS A 117 -13.14 2.60 1.58
C LYS A 117 -14.31 3.41 2.18
N LYS A 118 -14.51 3.32 3.51
CA LYS A 118 -15.62 4.02 4.19
C LYS A 118 -15.42 5.53 4.16
N PHE A 119 -14.17 5.99 4.30
CA PHE A 119 -13.83 7.40 4.13
C PHE A 119 -14.23 7.86 2.73
N MET A 120 -13.82 7.13 1.70
CA MET A 120 -14.15 7.42 0.30
C MET A 120 -15.67 7.46 0.08
N GLU A 121 -16.41 6.43 0.53
CA GLU A 121 -17.86 6.36 0.40
C GLU A 121 -18.53 7.56 1.06
N ASN A 122 -18.14 7.92 2.29
CA ASN A 122 -18.70 9.06 3.02
C ASN A 122 -18.43 10.40 2.32
N MET A 123 -17.22 10.57 1.76
CA MET A 123 -16.85 11.81 1.06
C MET A 123 -17.58 11.97 -0.28
N MET A 124 -17.91 10.89 -0.97
CA MET A 124 -18.57 10.94 -2.27
C MET A 124 -20.08 11.26 -2.21
N VAL A 125 -20.73 11.09 -1.07
CA VAL A 125 -22.20 11.28 -0.90
C VAL A 125 -22.64 12.72 -1.05
N SER A 126 -21.81 13.70 -0.66
CA SER A 126 -22.18 15.11 -0.61
C SER A 126 -21.18 16.01 -1.34
N GLU A 127 -21.63 17.19 -1.75
CA GLU A 127 -20.76 18.20 -2.36
C GLU A 127 -19.64 18.64 -1.40
N LYS A 128 -19.96 18.83 -0.12
CA LYS A 128 -18.98 19.13 0.92
C LYS A 128 -17.95 18.01 1.09
N GLY A 129 -18.39 16.75 1.04
CA GLY A 129 -17.50 15.61 1.13
C GLY A 129 -16.54 15.54 -0.06
N ARG A 130 -17.03 15.73 -1.28
CA ARG A 130 -16.20 15.77 -2.49
C ARG A 130 -15.14 16.88 -2.44
N LEU A 131 -15.52 18.03 -1.90
CA LEU A 131 -14.57 19.15 -1.69
C LEU A 131 -13.48 18.75 -0.68
N ILE A 132 -13.83 18.10 0.42
CA ILE A 132 -12.84 17.59 1.39
C ILE A 132 -11.89 16.60 0.72
N LEU A 133 -12.41 15.65 -0.05
CA LEU A 133 -11.60 14.67 -0.78
C LEU A 133 -10.63 15.34 -1.75
N GLU A 134 -11.08 16.36 -2.49
CA GLU A 134 -10.23 17.14 -3.41
C GLU A 134 -9.07 17.80 -2.66
N TYR A 135 -9.32 18.37 -1.48
CA TYR A 135 -8.25 18.97 -0.66
C TYR A 135 -7.32 17.93 -0.04
N VAL A 136 -7.80 16.74 0.29
CA VAL A 136 -6.94 15.64 0.76
C VAL A 136 -5.99 15.19 -0.36
N VAL A 137 -6.49 15.04 -1.59
CA VAL A 137 -5.65 14.72 -2.76
C VAL A 137 -4.61 15.81 -3.00
N ALA A 138 -5.04 17.09 -3.00
CA ALA A 138 -4.12 18.22 -3.18
C ALA A 138 -3.08 18.35 -2.05
N MET A 139 -3.43 17.98 -0.83
CA MET A 139 -2.51 17.93 0.31
C MET A 139 -1.45 16.85 0.10
N ALA A 140 -1.84 15.64 -0.27
CA ALA A 140 -0.91 14.54 -0.53
C ALA A 140 0.09 14.91 -1.62
N ASP A 141 -0.38 15.47 -2.74
CA ASP A 141 0.47 15.95 -3.83
C ASP A 141 1.49 17.00 -3.35
N LYS A 142 1.05 18.00 -2.58
CA LYS A 142 1.94 19.06 -2.05
C LYS A 142 2.97 18.56 -1.04
N LEU A 143 2.65 17.47 -0.33
CA LEU A 143 3.58 16.80 0.59
C LEU A 143 4.52 15.84 -0.13
N GLY A 144 4.33 15.62 -1.44
CA GLY A 144 5.10 14.66 -2.22
C GLY A 144 4.76 13.20 -1.89
N LEU A 145 3.54 12.95 -1.39
CA LEU A 145 3.05 11.63 -1.05
C LEU A 145 2.23 11.06 -2.22
N GLU A 146 2.45 9.81 -2.55
CA GLU A 146 1.55 9.08 -3.43
C GLU A 146 0.20 8.84 -2.71
N LEU A 147 -0.89 8.79 -3.46
CA LEU A 147 -2.20 8.53 -2.90
C LEU A 147 -2.84 7.34 -3.62
N LEU A 148 -3.37 6.38 -2.86
CA LEU A 148 -4.07 5.20 -3.34
C LEU A 148 -5.48 5.18 -2.76
N ALA A 149 -6.51 5.23 -3.62
CA ALA A 149 -7.89 5.12 -3.19
C ALA A 149 -8.33 3.65 -3.18
N GLU A 150 -8.83 3.18 -2.04
CA GLU A 150 -9.29 1.81 -1.85
C GLU A 150 -10.80 1.64 -2.02
N GLY A 151 -11.21 0.39 -2.27
CA GLY A 151 -12.62 0.03 -2.33
C GLY A 151 -13.39 0.67 -3.49
N VAL A 152 -12.71 0.98 -4.59
CA VAL A 152 -13.35 1.54 -5.79
C VAL A 152 -14.13 0.44 -6.51
N GLU A 153 -15.45 0.64 -6.66
CA GLU A 153 -16.38 -0.37 -7.19
C GLU A 153 -17.12 0.09 -8.46
N THR A 154 -17.14 1.40 -8.75
CA THR A 154 -17.91 1.94 -9.89
C THR A 154 -17.08 2.83 -10.80
N GLU A 155 -17.53 2.94 -12.06
CA GLU A 155 -16.91 3.82 -13.05
C GLU A 155 -17.02 5.31 -12.66
N GLU A 156 -18.12 5.69 -12.00
CA GLU A 156 -18.32 7.05 -11.50
C GLU A 156 -17.30 7.43 -10.44
N GLN A 157 -16.94 6.49 -9.54
CA GLN A 157 -15.87 6.68 -8.57
C GLN A 157 -14.52 6.89 -9.28
N VAL A 158 -14.19 6.05 -10.25
CA VAL A 158 -12.95 6.19 -11.04
C VAL A 158 -12.88 7.55 -11.74
N LYS A 159 -13.97 7.98 -12.40
CA LYS A 159 -14.03 9.28 -13.08
C LYS A 159 -13.85 10.46 -12.13
N LEU A 160 -14.47 10.38 -10.94
CA LEU A 160 -14.32 11.44 -9.92
C LEU A 160 -12.87 11.49 -9.42
N LEU A 161 -12.28 10.36 -9.05
CA LEU A 161 -10.92 10.27 -8.55
C LEU A 161 -9.90 10.81 -9.55
N ARG A 162 -9.99 10.41 -10.81
CA ARG A 162 -9.14 10.93 -11.88
C ARG A 162 -9.29 12.43 -12.07
N LYS A 163 -10.53 12.94 -11.99
CA LYS A 163 -10.81 14.39 -12.14
C LYS A 163 -10.11 15.22 -11.07
N ILE A 164 -9.97 14.70 -9.86
CA ILE A 164 -9.34 15.40 -8.73
C ILE A 164 -7.84 15.08 -8.59
N GLY A 165 -7.27 14.26 -9.50
CA GLY A 165 -5.83 13.96 -9.55
C GLY A 165 -5.41 12.72 -8.75
N CYS A 166 -6.35 11.83 -8.38
CA CYS A 166 -6.04 10.54 -7.79
C CYS A 166 -6.06 9.44 -8.86
N ASP A 167 -4.89 9.07 -9.37
CA ASP A 167 -4.74 8.11 -10.47
C ASP A 167 -4.54 6.67 -9.98
N ASN A 168 -4.03 6.48 -8.76
CA ASN A 168 -3.85 5.14 -8.20
C ASN A 168 -5.10 4.72 -7.44
N VAL A 169 -5.71 3.63 -7.89
CA VAL A 169 -6.95 3.12 -7.32
C VAL A 169 -6.93 1.59 -7.21
N GLN A 170 -7.54 1.08 -6.15
CA GLN A 170 -7.69 -0.35 -5.89
C GLN A 170 -9.15 -0.66 -5.55
N GLY A 171 -9.70 -1.73 -6.15
CA GLY A 171 -11.07 -2.15 -5.80
C GLY A 171 -11.70 -3.10 -6.81
N TYR A 172 -12.92 -3.51 -6.49
CA TYR A 172 -13.67 -4.52 -7.26
C TYR A 172 -14.07 -4.07 -8.65
N TYR A 173 -13.96 -2.77 -8.96
CA TYR A 173 -14.14 -2.27 -10.32
C TYR A 173 -13.12 -2.90 -11.29
N TYR A 174 -11.88 -3.10 -10.85
CA TYR A 174 -10.82 -3.70 -11.67
C TYR A 174 -10.74 -5.20 -11.49
N ALA A 175 -10.59 -5.67 -10.25
CA ALA A 175 -10.53 -7.08 -9.93
C ALA A 175 -10.94 -7.34 -8.47
N LYS A 176 -11.59 -8.47 -8.23
CA LYS A 176 -11.82 -8.98 -6.87
C LYS A 176 -10.59 -9.74 -6.40
N PRO A 177 -10.38 -9.88 -5.08
CA PRO A 177 -9.37 -10.80 -4.56
C PRO A 177 -9.50 -12.18 -5.19
N MET A 178 -8.40 -12.73 -5.62
CA MET A 178 -8.35 -14.01 -6.32
C MET A 178 -7.14 -14.83 -5.85
N PRO A 179 -7.12 -16.14 -6.09
CA PRO A 179 -5.96 -16.98 -5.85
C PRO A 179 -4.71 -16.44 -6.58
N VAL A 180 -3.55 -16.66 -5.97
CA VAL A 180 -2.26 -16.16 -6.49
C VAL A 180 -1.98 -16.61 -7.93
N GLU A 181 -2.40 -17.82 -8.28
CA GLU A 181 -2.23 -18.37 -9.64
C GLU A 181 -3.07 -17.62 -10.68
N ASP A 182 -4.33 -17.34 -10.34
CA ASP A 182 -5.24 -16.58 -11.22
C ASP A 182 -4.73 -15.15 -11.43
N PHE A 183 -4.20 -14.53 -10.36
CA PHE A 183 -3.63 -13.20 -10.44
C PHE A 183 -2.35 -13.17 -11.30
N PHE A 184 -1.49 -14.18 -11.15
CA PHE A 184 -0.30 -14.31 -11.98
C PHE A 184 -0.65 -14.46 -13.47
N GLU A 185 -1.67 -15.27 -13.80
CA GLU A 185 -2.16 -15.38 -15.19
C GLU A 185 -2.72 -14.06 -15.72
N LEU A 186 -3.44 -13.29 -14.89
CA LEU A 186 -3.95 -11.98 -15.24
C LEU A 186 -2.81 -11.03 -15.64
N LEU A 187 -1.77 -10.95 -14.81
CA LEU A 187 -0.59 -10.12 -15.09
C LEU A 187 0.15 -10.53 -16.38
N GLN A 188 0.20 -11.82 -16.68
CA GLN A 188 0.80 -12.31 -17.93
C GLN A 188 0.00 -11.89 -19.16
N LYS A 189 -1.33 -11.92 -19.09
CA LYS A 189 -2.23 -11.49 -20.19
C LYS A 189 -2.12 -9.99 -20.44
N ASP A 190 -2.11 -9.17 -19.39
CA ASP A 190 -1.94 -7.72 -19.52
C ASP A 190 -0.61 -7.35 -20.18
N ARG A 191 0.47 -8.03 -19.81
CA ARG A 191 1.77 -7.84 -20.45
C ARG A 191 1.74 -8.14 -21.95
N GLN A 192 1.06 -9.22 -22.36
CA GLN A 192 0.94 -9.56 -23.78
C GLN A 192 0.17 -8.51 -24.57
N SER A 193 -0.86 -7.92 -23.96
CA SER A 193 -1.66 -6.85 -24.57
C SER A 193 -0.84 -5.57 -24.79
N ILE A 194 0.02 -5.20 -23.83
CA ILE A 194 0.90 -4.02 -23.94
C ILE A 194 1.99 -4.21 -25.00
N ASN A 195 2.54 -5.42 -25.13
CA ASN A 195 3.60 -5.72 -26.11
C ASN A 195 3.08 -5.91 -27.54
N SER A 196 1.75 -5.94 -27.74
CA SER A 196 1.09 -6.07 -29.04
C SER A 196 0.60 -4.75 -29.64
N LEU A 197 0.85 -3.62 -28.97
CA LEU A 197 0.60 -2.24 -29.42
C LEU A 197 1.91 -1.58 -29.86
#